data_3e25a199a51b97e1df305fe81c8aca37
#
_entry.id   3e25a199a51b97e1df305fe81c8aca37
#
_cell.length_a   1.000
_cell.length_b   1.000
_cell.length_c   1.000
_cell.angle_alpha   90.00
_cell.angle_beta   90.00
_cell.angle_gamma   90.00
#
_symmetry.space_group_name_H-M   'P 1'
#
loop_
_entity.id
_entity.type
_entity.pdbx_description
1 polymer ?
#
loop_
_entity_poly.entity_id
_entity_poly.type
_entity_poly.pdbx_seq_one_letter_code
_entity_poly.pdbx_strand_id
1 'polypeptide(L)'
;MPVNAVWHALSDNDARDQWFTAGEAFQASEKSHEFRVGGHGIEDGQWHGGPRSRFYSTYTDIVHQRRIVFTYDMWADGQHLSTSLTTIALEPDGGQTHLTYTEQGVHFDGLDSPEGREEGTKGLLDQLGSYLSPGRP
;
A
#
# COMPACT_ATOMS: atom_id res chain seq x y z
N MET A 1 0.00 -14.71 12.27
CA MET A 1 -1.18 -14.95 11.42
C MET A 1 -0.82 -15.86 10.28
N PRO A 2 -1.68 -16.84 9.94
CA PRO A 2 -1.39 -17.72 8.82
C PRO A 2 -1.41 -16.98 7.49
N VAL A 3 -0.72 -17.54 6.49
CA VAL A 3 -0.51 -16.87 5.19
C VAL A 3 -1.82 -16.57 4.46
N ASN A 4 -2.84 -17.42 4.59
CA ASN A 4 -4.13 -17.16 3.97
C ASN A 4 -4.83 -15.91 4.54
N ALA A 5 -4.68 -15.65 5.83
CA ALA A 5 -5.24 -14.46 6.46
C ALA A 5 -4.50 -13.19 6.01
N VAL A 6 -3.18 -13.25 5.91
CA VAL A 6 -2.37 -12.14 5.41
C VAL A 6 -2.71 -11.86 3.94
N TRP A 7 -2.80 -12.91 3.13
CA TRP A 7 -3.17 -12.78 1.72
C TRP A 7 -4.54 -12.15 1.53
N HIS A 8 -5.52 -12.57 2.32
CA HIS A 8 -6.87 -12.00 2.29
C HIS A 8 -6.85 -10.49 2.57
N ALA A 9 -6.09 -10.07 3.59
CA ALA A 9 -5.96 -8.66 3.94
C ALA A 9 -5.35 -7.83 2.81
N LEU A 10 -4.43 -8.41 2.02
CA LEU A 10 -3.75 -7.72 0.93
C LEU A 10 -4.56 -7.73 -0.38
N SER A 11 -5.39 -8.75 -0.60
CA SER A 11 -6.01 -9.00 -1.90
C SER A 11 -7.50 -8.63 -1.96
N ASP A 12 -8.21 -8.75 -0.86
CA ASP A 12 -9.65 -8.45 -0.81
C ASP A 12 -9.87 -6.96 -0.63
N ASN A 13 -10.72 -6.36 -1.48
CA ASN A 13 -10.93 -4.91 -1.45
C ASN A 13 -11.52 -4.43 -0.12
N ASP A 14 -12.50 -5.13 0.41
CA ASP A 14 -13.14 -4.74 1.67
C ASP A 14 -12.15 -4.85 2.84
N ALA A 15 -11.36 -5.93 2.87
CA ALA A 15 -10.34 -6.11 3.90
C ALA A 15 -9.24 -5.05 3.77
N ARG A 16 -8.76 -4.80 2.56
CA ARG A 16 -7.73 -3.79 2.30
C ARG A 16 -8.18 -2.40 2.74
N ASP A 17 -9.43 -2.05 2.53
CA ASP A 17 -9.99 -0.76 2.92
C ASP A 17 -9.98 -0.55 4.44
N GLN A 18 -9.90 -1.61 5.24
CA GLN A 18 -9.86 -1.52 6.70
C GLN A 18 -8.50 -1.06 7.22
N TRP A 19 -7.43 -1.32 6.52
CA TRP A 19 -6.08 -0.98 7.00
C TRP A 19 -5.31 -0.05 6.05
N PHE A 20 -5.56 -0.11 4.75
CA PHE A 20 -4.91 0.77 3.77
C PHE A 20 -5.70 2.07 3.68
N THR A 21 -5.54 2.89 4.70
CA THR A 21 -6.30 4.13 4.83
C THR A 21 -5.54 5.14 5.67
N ALA A 22 -5.72 6.41 5.37
CA ALA A 22 -5.25 7.52 6.18
C ALA A 22 -6.33 8.03 7.16
N GLY A 23 -7.47 7.34 7.23
CA GLY A 23 -8.57 7.72 8.11
C GLY A 23 -9.26 9.01 7.67
N GLU A 24 -9.73 9.80 8.65
CA GLU A 24 -10.49 11.02 8.38
C GLU A 24 -9.63 12.17 7.86
N ALA A 25 -8.30 12.06 7.96
CA ALA A 25 -7.39 13.08 7.47
C ALA A 25 -7.38 13.20 5.95
N PHE A 26 -7.86 12.17 5.24
CA PHE A 26 -7.86 12.11 3.79
C PHE A 26 -9.26 11.80 3.27
N GLN A 27 -9.76 12.65 2.37
CA GLN A 27 -11.06 12.44 1.73
C GLN A 27 -10.85 12.05 0.27
N ALA A 28 -11.12 10.77 -0.05
CA ALA A 28 -10.99 10.26 -1.40
C ALA A 28 -12.13 10.76 -2.29
N SER A 29 -11.77 11.26 -3.48
CA SER A 29 -12.73 11.61 -4.53
C SER A 29 -12.78 10.55 -5.63
N GLU A 30 -11.70 9.77 -5.79
CA GLU A 30 -11.67 8.62 -6.68
C GLU A 30 -10.91 7.50 -5.98
N LYS A 31 -11.52 6.31 -5.88
CA LYS A 31 -10.89 5.15 -5.26
C LYS A 31 -11.35 3.90 -6.00
N SER A 32 -10.39 3.16 -6.54
CA SER A 32 -10.65 1.87 -7.18
C SER A 32 -9.45 0.95 -7.00
N HIS A 33 -9.70 -0.36 -7.05
CA HIS A 33 -8.64 -1.33 -6.86
C HIS A 33 -9.03 -2.64 -7.55
N GLU A 34 -8.20 -3.07 -8.50
CA GLU A 34 -8.36 -4.32 -9.23
C GLU A 34 -7.16 -5.21 -8.92
N PHE A 35 -7.36 -6.22 -8.10
CA PHE A 35 -6.28 -7.12 -7.68
C PHE A 35 -6.11 -8.25 -8.70
N ARG A 36 -5.42 -7.94 -9.79
CA ARG A 36 -5.03 -8.89 -10.85
C ARG A 36 -3.81 -8.33 -11.59
N VAL A 37 -3.05 -9.19 -12.25
CA VAL A 37 -1.95 -8.74 -13.11
C VAL A 37 -2.53 -7.85 -14.22
N GLY A 38 -1.94 -6.66 -14.39
CA GLY A 38 -2.45 -5.62 -15.29
C GLY A 38 -3.55 -4.77 -14.67
N GLY A 39 -4.02 -5.10 -13.47
CA GLY A 39 -5.01 -4.30 -12.75
C GLY A 39 -4.41 -3.06 -12.13
N HIS A 40 -5.25 -2.06 -11.89
CA HIS A 40 -4.83 -0.77 -11.35
C HIS A 40 -5.43 -0.49 -9.99
N GLY A 41 -4.66 0.24 -9.17
CA GLY A 41 -5.17 0.84 -7.95
C GLY A 41 -5.10 2.35 -8.08
N ILE A 42 -6.19 3.04 -7.79
CA ILE A 42 -6.28 4.49 -7.84
C ILE A 42 -6.81 5.00 -6.51
N GLU A 43 -6.14 6.00 -5.96
CA GLU A 43 -6.63 6.71 -4.80
C GLU A 43 -6.28 8.18 -4.95
N ASP A 44 -7.27 9.01 -5.27
CA ASP A 44 -7.13 10.44 -5.48
C ASP A 44 -8.02 11.15 -4.48
N GLY A 45 -7.49 12.14 -3.81
CA GLY A 45 -8.26 12.86 -2.81
C GLY A 45 -7.52 14.02 -2.18
N GLN A 46 -8.16 14.62 -1.18
CA GLN A 46 -7.73 15.83 -0.52
C GLN A 46 -7.36 15.53 0.94
N TRP A 47 -6.15 15.88 1.32
CA TRP A 47 -5.76 15.89 2.73
C TRP A 47 -6.36 17.09 3.44
N HIS A 48 -6.88 16.88 4.62
CA HIS A 48 -7.41 17.97 5.44
C HIS A 48 -6.28 18.95 5.82
N GLY A 49 -6.39 20.20 5.36
CA GLY A 49 -5.36 21.20 5.59
C GLY A 49 -4.05 20.97 4.83
N GLY A 50 -4.04 20.06 3.87
CA GLY A 50 -2.85 19.67 3.12
C GLY A 50 -3.09 19.59 1.62
N PRO A 51 -2.18 18.92 0.88
CA PRO A 51 -2.26 18.87 -0.58
C PRO A 51 -3.34 17.91 -1.06
N ARG A 52 -3.67 18.04 -2.35
CA ARG A 52 -4.40 17.01 -3.07
C ARG A 52 -3.41 15.96 -3.53
N SER A 53 -3.63 14.69 -3.16
CA SER A 53 -2.74 13.59 -3.48
C SER A 53 -3.39 12.61 -4.45
N ARG A 54 -2.56 12.01 -5.32
CA ARG A 54 -2.98 10.95 -6.22
C ARG A 54 -1.97 9.82 -6.15
N PHE A 55 -2.49 8.61 -5.92
CA PHE A 55 -1.77 7.35 -5.97
C PHE A 55 -2.30 6.56 -7.15
N TYR A 56 -1.40 6.03 -8.00
CA TYR A 56 -1.77 5.21 -9.14
C TYR A 56 -0.82 4.02 -9.22
N SER A 57 -1.36 2.81 -9.12
CA SER A 57 -0.57 1.58 -9.14
C SER A 57 -0.98 0.65 -10.25
N THR A 58 -0.05 -0.22 -10.66
CA THR A 58 -0.28 -1.30 -11.62
C THR A 58 0.36 -2.57 -11.08
N TYR A 59 -0.42 -3.64 -10.96
CA TYR A 59 0.12 -4.94 -10.58
C TYR A 59 0.80 -5.59 -11.78
N THR A 60 2.05 -6.00 -11.60
CA THR A 60 2.86 -6.61 -12.66
C THR A 60 3.06 -8.10 -12.44
N ASP A 61 2.96 -8.58 -11.20
CA ASP A 61 3.12 -10.00 -10.88
C ASP A 61 2.34 -10.33 -9.60
N ILE A 62 1.59 -11.41 -9.62
CA ILE A 62 0.85 -11.92 -8.45
C ILE A 62 0.99 -13.43 -8.44
N VAL A 63 1.59 -13.97 -7.37
CA VAL A 63 1.68 -15.40 -7.11
C VAL A 63 0.95 -15.69 -5.82
N HIS A 64 -0.11 -16.46 -5.90
CA HIS A 64 -1.04 -16.69 -4.79
C HIS A 64 -0.32 -17.07 -3.50
N GLN A 65 -0.57 -16.28 -2.44
CA GLN A 65 -0.03 -16.45 -1.09
C GLN A 65 1.49 -16.38 -1.00
N ARG A 66 2.18 -15.87 -2.03
CA ARG A 66 3.64 -15.83 -2.04
C ARG A 66 4.23 -14.48 -2.40
N ARG A 67 3.69 -13.80 -3.41
CA ARG A 67 4.35 -12.60 -3.94
C ARG A 67 3.38 -11.67 -4.63
N ILE A 68 3.55 -10.39 -4.39
CA ILE A 68 2.85 -9.32 -5.11
C ILE A 68 3.90 -8.32 -5.55
N VAL A 69 3.91 -7.99 -6.85
CA VAL A 69 4.78 -6.95 -7.39
C VAL A 69 3.92 -5.90 -8.07
N PHE A 70 4.16 -4.65 -7.74
CA PHE A 70 3.46 -3.55 -8.39
C PHE A 70 4.36 -2.33 -8.51
N THR A 71 4.06 -1.50 -9.52
CA THR A 71 4.63 -0.17 -9.67
C THR A 71 3.60 0.85 -9.23
N TYR A 72 4.05 2.00 -8.74
CA TYR A 72 3.12 3.08 -8.46
C TYR A 72 3.75 4.45 -8.60
N ASP A 73 2.91 5.42 -8.92
CA ASP A 73 3.27 6.82 -9.01
C ASP A 73 2.48 7.61 -7.97
N MET A 74 3.12 8.65 -7.44
CA MET A 74 2.49 9.57 -6.51
C MET A 74 2.57 11.00 -7.05
N TRP A 75 1.48 11.73 -6.90
CA TRP A 75 1.39 13.17 -7.20
C TRP A 75 0.86 13.92 -5.98
N ALA A 76 1.27 15.19 -5.86
CA ALA A 76 0.69 16.12 -4.91
C ALA A 76 0.48 17.45 -5.62
N ASP A 77 -0.74 17.97 -5.58
CA ASP A 77 -1.14 19.22 -6.25
C ASP A 77 -0.71 19.26 -7.72
N GLY A 78 -0.86 18.11 -8.41
CA GLY A 78 -0.51 17.97 -9.82
C GLY A 78 0.98 17.79 -10.11
N GLN A 79 1.84 17.80 -9.09
CA GLN A 79 3.28 17.59 -9.26
C GLN A 79 3.63 16.12 -9.02
N HIS A 80 4.38 15.54 -9.95
CA HIS A 80 4.83 14.16 -9.86
C HIS A 80 5.92 14.02 -8.79
N LEU A 81 5.63 13.30 -7.70
CA LEU A 81 6.55 13.15 -6.58
C LEU A 81 7.53 12.00 -6.77
N SER A 82 7.04 10.87 -7.29
CA SER A 82 7.85 9.65 -7.32
C SER A 82 7.27 8.59 -8.25
N THR A 83 8.14 7.68 -8.68
CA THR A 83 7.80 6.42 -9.34
C THR A 83 8.51 5.31 -8.57
N SER A 84 7.79 4.26 -8.18
CA SER A 84 8.29 3.21 -7.31
C SER A 84 7.96 1.83 -7.82
N LEU A 85 8.83 0.87 -7.49
CA LEU A 85 8.61 -0.57 -7.68
C LEU A 85 8.58 -1.22 -6.31
N THR A 86 7.51 -1.96 -6.02
CA THR A 86 7.30 -2.60 -4.73
C THR A 86 7.12 -4.10 -4.88
N THR A 87 7.76 -4.86 -4.01
CA THR A 87 7.60 -6.30 -3.88
C THR A 87 7.17 -6.64 -2.46
N ILE A 88 6.08 -7.38 -2.34
CA ILE A 88 5.64 -7.97 -1.07
C ILE A 88 5.83 -9.47 -1.21
N ALA A 89 6.69 -10.06 -0.37
CA ALA A 89 6.95 -11.49 -0.35
C ALA A 89 6.43 -12.09 0.96
N LEU A 90 5.76 -13.23 0.86
CA LEU A 90 5.19 -13.94 2.01
C LEU A 90 5.83 -15.31 2.12
N GLU A 91 6.26 -15.67 3.34
CA GLU A 91 6.75 -17.01 3.66
C GLU A 91 6.01 -17.53 4.89
N PRO A 92 5.39 -18.71 4.81
CA PRO A 92 4.82 -19.36 6.00
C PRO A 92 5.92 -19.69 7.00
N ASP A 93 5.63 -19.46 8.28
CA ASP A 93 6.58 -19.75 9.37
C ASP A 93 5.79 -20.27 10.58
N GLY A 94 5.59 -21.58 10.64
CA GLY A 94 4.97 -22.25 11.78
C GLY A 94 3.61 -21.69 12.23
N GLY A 95 2.70 -21.44 11.28
CA GLY A 95 1.39 -20.84 11.58
C GLY A 95 1.41 -19.32 11.61
N GLN A 96 2.58 -18.74 11.46
CA GLN A 96 2.80 -17.30 11.28
C GLN A 96 3.20 -17.04 9.84
N THR A 97 3.35 -15.78 9.48
CA THR A 97 3.78 -15.37 8.16
C THR A 97 4.92 -14.37 8.28
N HIS A 98 6.00 -14.62 7.58
CA HIS A 98 7.08 -13.66 7.41
C HIS A 98 6.78 -12.84 6.16
N LEU A 99 6.54 -11.56 6.34
CA LEU A 99 6.27 -10.62 5.24
C LEU A 99 7.51 -9.76 5.03
N THR A 100 8.01 -9.74 3.80
CA THR A 100 9.09 -8.85 3.41
C THR A 100 8.56 -7.83 2.41
N TYR A 101 8.71 -6.56 2.74
CA TYR A 101 8.30 -5.45 1.90
C TYR A 101 9.55 -4.75 1.38
N THR A 102 9.72 -4.75 0.06
CA THR A 102 10.87 -4.12 -0.60
C THR A 102 10.39 -3.08 -1.58
N GLU A 103 10.93 -1.89 -1.50
CA GLU A 103 10.56 -0.81 -2.40
C GLU A 103 11.81 -0.10 -2.91
N GLN A 104 11.83 0.16 -4.22
CA GLN A 104 12.83 0.97 -4.89
C GLN A 104 12.09 2.08 -5.64
N GLY A 105 12.52 3.31 -5.47
CA GLY A 105 11.84 4.43 -6.10
C GLY A 105 12.77 5.54 -6.53
N VAL A 106 12.26 6.38 -7.42
CA VAL A 106 12.87 7.64 -7.81
C VAL A 106 11.99 8.75 -7.27
N HIS A 107 12.58 9.68 -6.52
CA HIS A 107 11.89 10.83 -5.95
C HIS A 107 12.34 12.08 -6.69
N PHE A 108 11.35 12.85 -7.20
CA PHE A 108 11.62 13.93 -8.14
C PHE A 108 11.72 15.29 -7.45
N ASP A 109 12.70 16.08 -7.87
CA ASP A 109 12.80 17.53 -7.62
C ASP A 109 12.77 17.92 -6.14
N GLY A 110 13.15 17.02 -5.24
CA GLY A 110 13.14 17.30 -3.81
C GLY A 110 11.75 17.53 -3.21
N LEU A 111 10.69 17.16 -3.93
CA LEU A 111 9.30 17.36 -3.47
C LEU A 111 8.89 16.34 -2.40
N ASP A 112 9.61 15.24 -2.33
CA ASP A 112 9.36 14.15 -1.40
C ASP A 112 10.71 13.52 -1.05
N SER A 113 10.75 12.66 -0.04
CA SER A 113 12.00 11.99 0.38
C SER A 113 11.80 10.49 0.53
N PRO A 114 12.86 9.67 0.25
CA PRO A 114 12.81 8.25 0.52
C PRO A 114 12.52 7.94 1.99
N GLU A 115 13.09 8.72 2.91
CA GLU A 115 12.90 8.55 4.35
C GLU A 115 11.46 8.80 4.76
N GLY A 116 10.83 9.83 4.24
CA GLY A 116 9.41 10.13 4.50
C GLY A 116 8.50 9.06 3.94
N ARG A 117 8.81 8.53 2.76
CA ARG A 117 8.08 7.43 2.15
C ARG A 117 8.21 6.16 2.98
N GLU A 118 9.39 5.84 3.46
CA GLU A 118 9.64 4.69 4.32
C GLU A 118 8.84 4.77 5.61
N GLU A 119 8.78 5.94 6.23
CA GLU A 119 7.97 6.17 7.43
C GLU A 119 6.48 5.96 7.17
N GLY A 120 5.96 6.49 6.06
CA GLY A 120 4.57 6.30 5.67
C GLY A 120 4.22 4.84 5.40
N THR A 121 5.11 4.11 4.74
CA THR A 121 4.96 2.68 4.46
C THR A 121 4.98 1.88 5.76
N LYS A 122 5.89 2.21 6.67
CA LYS A 122 5.95 1.56 7.98
C LYS A 122 4.64 1.75 8.75
N GLY A 123 4.06 2.94 8.71
CA GLY A 123 2.75 3.20 9.32
C GLY A 123 1.65 2.33 8.73
N LEU A 124 1.63 2.15 7.41
CA LEU A 124 0.66 1.26 6.75
C LEU A 124 0.87 -0.21 7.15
N LEU A 125 2.10 -0.67 7.24
CA LEU A 125 2.39 -2.03 7.68
C LEU A 125 2.01 -2.24 9.15
N ASP A 126 2.16 -1.23 10.00
CA ASP A 126 1.69 -1.28 11.39
C ASP A 126 0.16 -1.37 11.42
N GLN A 127 -0.54 -0.66 10.56
CA GLN A 127 -2.00 -0.75 10.44
C GLN A 127 -2.45 -2.14 9.97
N LEU A 128 -1.73 -2.73 9.02
CA LEU A 128 -1.97 -4.10 8.59
C LEU A 128 -1.80 -5.08 9.76
N GLY A 129 -0.72 -4.95 10.51
CA GLY A 129 -0.48 -5.77 11.70
C GLY A 129 -1.60 -5.67 12.72
N SER A 130 -2.09 -4.47 12.98
CA SER A 130 -3.20 -4.22 13.91
C SER A 130 -4.51 -4.83 13.39
N TYR A 131 -4.76 -4.73 12.10
CA TYR A 131 -5.94 -5.35 11.47
C TYR A 131 -5.91 -6.88 11.62
N LEU A 132 -4.75 -7.50 11.40
CA LEU A 132 -4.58 -8.94 11.48
C LEU A 132 -4.58 -9.48 12.92
N SER A 133 -4.39 -8.63 13.91
CA SER A 133 -4.35 -9.01 15.33
C SER A 133 -5.32 -8.16 16.16
N PRO A 134 -6.63 -8.13 15.79
CA PRO A 134 -7.59 -7.31 16.51
C PRO A 134 -7.77 -7.82 17.95
N GLY A 135 -7.93 -6.91 18.87
CA GLY A 135 -8.09 -7.24 20.29
C GLY A 135 -6.78 -7.45 21.04
N ARG A 136 -5.64 -7.27 20.40
CA ARG A 136 -4.36 -7.18 21.13
C ARG A 136 -4.18 -5.77 21.66
N PRO A 137 -3.88 -5.64 22.96
CA PRO A 137 -3.61 -4.32 23.53
C PRO A 137 -2.32 -3.71 22.99
#